data_0b9f3dc7413e44559cc77c087ad5e295
#
_entry.id   0b9f3dc7413e44559cc77c087ad5e295
#
_cell.length_a   1.000
_cell.length_b   1.000
_cell.length_c   1.000
_cell.angle_alpha   90.00
_cell.angle_beta   90.00
_cell.angle_gamma   90.00
#
_symmetry.space_group_name_H-M   'P 1'
#
loop_
_entity.id
_entity.type
_entity.pdbx_description
1 polymer ?
#
loop_
_entity_poly.entity_id
_entity_poly.type
_entity_poly.pdbx_seq_one_letter_code
_entity_poly.pdbx_strand_id
1 'polypeptide(L)'
;MNKDASWNTMLCRILAVVLFLAAVSSCKPAADRPYLAAAEKAAAWIRSTEIRSRYGLSWPAVPKDLASVALNLYSGTPGVVLFFIQAYYATGQDTYLRDAWEGADVLLSKMPGIEGVGFYEGLSGIAFALEETYRASGDEKYRQGFLACLGRIKAAAVEVGAGVEWGSTTDIISGNAGTGLFLIYASRETKDRTWLKLAVRAGARLVELGRSENGGLKWAMEPDFPRLMPNFSHGTAGIAYFLAALYKETKDKKFLDASLAGAKYLLSVAKTEGDSCLIFHDEPDNRDLYYLGWCHGPVGTARLFYLLSEVTGDTSWIGWVRRFANAIVESGIPEKETPGFWNNAGICCGLAGVGEFFLDLYQALGDRSYLEFSKRVSSRLLGKASTENGRMSWVQAEHRTRPDYLFAQTGTMQGAAGIGTFLLRLDAADRAKTRRVVFPDTPFAR
;
A
#
# COMPACT_ATOMS: atom_id res chain seq x y z
N MET A 1 6.90 -68.23 20.84
CA MET A 1 5.57 -68.33 20.24
C MET A 1 4.96 -66.96 20.28
N ASN A 2 4.94 -66.31 19.10
CA ASN A 2 4.66 -64.88 18.92
C ASN A 2 3.15 -64.55 18.93
N LYS A 3 2.68 -63.80 19.90
CA LYS A 3 1.37 -63.10 19.85
C LYS A 3 1.43 -61.58 19.99
N ASP A 4 2.62 -61.00 20.12
CA ASP A 4 2.77 -59.56 20.41
C ASP A 4 3.02 -58.64 19.18
N ALA A 5 3.08 -59.22 17.94
CA ALA A 5 3.37 -58.46 16.73
C ALA A 5 2.14 -57.86 16.03
N SER A 6 0.92 -58.22 16.42
CA SER A 6 -0.30 -57.75 15.72
C SER A 6 -0.93 -56.50 16.28
N TRP A 7 -0.65 -56.14 17.53
CA TRP A 7 -1.23 -54.97 18.20
C TRP A 7 -0.53 -53.64 17.87
N ASN A 8 0.78 -53.68 17.69
CA ASN A 8 1.56 -52.49 17.33
C ASN A 8 1.28 -51.97 15.90
N THR A 9 0.96 -52.87 14.96
CA THR A 9 0.62 -52.48 13.58
C THR A 9 -0.78 -51.90 13.46
N MET A 10 -1.69 -52.28 14.34
CA MET A 10 -3.06 -51.76 14.35
C MET A 10 -3.11 -50.36 15.01
N LEU A 11 -2.36 -50.13 16.10
CA LEU A 11 -2.24 -48.82 16.75
C LEU A 11 -1.55 -47.78 15.83
N CYS A 12 -0.49 -48.15 15.12
CA CYS A 12 0.16 -47.25 14.17
C CYS A 12 -0.75 -46.85 12.99
N ARG A 13 -1.61 -47.74 12.51
CA ARG A 13 -2.59 -47.43 11.46
C ARG A 13 -3.73 -46.56 11.96
N ILE A 14 -4.20 -46.71 13.20
CA ILE A 14 -5.23 -45.86 13.79
C ILE A 14 -4.67 -44.48 14.11
N LEU A 15 -3.42 -44.38 14.61
CA LEU A 15 -2.78 -43.05 14.82
C LEU A 15 -2.50 -42.32 13.47
N ALA A 16 -2.12 -43.03 12.41
CA ALA A 16 -1.92 -42.42 11.09
C ALA A 16 -3.24 -41.90 10.48
N VAL A 17 -4.36 -42.61 10.69
CA VAL A 17 -5.68 -42.17 10.20
C VAL A 17 -6.21 -40.99 11.03
N VAL A 18 -5.96 -40.97 12.35
CA VAL A 18 -6.38 -39.84 13.23
C VAL A 18 -5.52 -38.60 12.95
N LEU A 19 -4.21 -38.74 12.66
CA LEU A 19 -3.34 -37.63 12.26
C LEU A 19 -3.67 -37.13 10.86
N PHE A 20 -4.15 -37.98 9.94
CA PHE A 20 -4.58 -37.56 8.60
C PHE A 20 -5.94 -36.85 8.65
N LEU A 21 -6.83 -37.19 9.57
CA LEU A 21 -8.11 -36.50 9.80
C LEU A 21 -7.95 -35.19 10.57
N ALA A 22 -6.89 -35.02 11.38
CA ALA A 22 -6.59 -33.76 12.06
C ALA A 22 -5.91 -32.72 11.14
N ALA A 23 -5.35 -33.15 9.97
CA ALA A 23 -4.76 -32.29 8.95
C ALA A 23 -5.78 -31.81 7.89
N VAL A 24 -7.05 -32.20 7.97
CA VAL A 24 -8.13 -31.53 7.22
C VAL A 24 -8.42 -30.23 7.95
N SER A 25 -7.47 -29.29 7.83
CA SER A 25 -7.65 -27.88 8.15
C SER A 25 -9.02 -27.45 7.64
N SER A 26 -9.84 -26.89 8.50
CA SER A 26 -11.17 -26.37 8.23
C SER A 26 -11.15 -25.35 7.10
N CYS A 27 -11.09 -25.80 5.86
CA CYS A 27 -11.47 -25.01 4.71
C CYS A 27 -12.99 -24.77 4.83
N LYS A 28 -13.39 -23.64 5.40
CA LYS A 28 -14.79 -23.23 5.34
C LYS A 28 -15.24 -23.29 3.88
N PRO A 29 -16.46 -23.78 3.59
CA PRO A 29 -17.01 -23.75 2.24
C PRO A 29 -16.92 -22.33 1.63
N ALA A 30 -16.78 -22.22 0.32
CA ALA A 30 -16.67 -20.91 -0.36
C ALA A 30 -17.86 -19.97 -0.04
N ALA A 31 -19.03 -20.51 0.30
CA ALA A 31 -20.21 -19.76 0.77
C ALA A 31 -19.97 -18.98 2.09
N ASP A 32 -19.02 -19.43 2.93
CA ASP A 32 -18.67 -18.78 4.20
C ASP A 32 -17.52 -17.74 4.05
N ARG A 33 -17.08 -17.43 2.82
CA ARG A 33 -15.95 -16.52 2.53
C ARG A 33 -16.37 -15.36 1.62
N PRO A 34 -17.22 -14.44 2.12
CA PRO A 34 -17.79 -13.38 1.26
C PRO A 34 -16.73 -12.43 0.69
N TYR A 35 -15.66 -12.17 1.44
CA TYR A 35 -14.59 -11.28 1.01
C TYR A 35 -13.73 -11.91 -0.09
N LEU A 36 -13.40 -13.20 0.03
CA LEU A 36 -12.72 -13.92 -1.05
C LEU A 36 -13.59 -13.95 -2.31
N ALA A 37 -14.86 -14.33 -2.18
CA ALA A 37 -15.77 -14.40 -3.32
C ALA A 37 -15.92 -13.04 -4.03
N ALA A 38 -15.93 -11.93 -3.28
CA ALA A 38 -15.96 -10.58 -3.85
C ALA A 38 -14.65 -10.22 -4.56
N ALA A 39 -13.50 -10.57 -3.99
CA ALA A 39 -12.20 -10.36 -4.62
C ALA A 39 -12.05 -11.19 -5.91
N GLU A 40 -12.55 -12.42 -5.96
CA GLU A 40 -12.58 -13.25 -7.18
C GLU A 40 -13.48 -12.64 -8.27
N LYS A 41 -14.61 -12.06 -7.89
CA LYS A 41 -15.48 -11.32 -8.83
C LYS A 41 -14.79 -10.04 -9.33
N ALA A 42 -14.02 -9.35 -8.49
CA ALA A 42 -13.19 -8.21 -8.90
C ALA A 42 -12.10 -8.64 -9.88
N ALA A 43 -11.43 -9.77 -9.63
CA ALA A 43 -10.46 -10.35 -10.55
C ALA A 43 -11.12 -10.70 -11.91
N ALA A 44 -12.32 -11.30 -11.89
CA ALA A 44 -13.06 -11.60 -13.10
C ALA A 44 -13.44 -10.33 -13.89
N TRP A 45 -13.76 -9.23 -13.18
CA TRP A 45 -14.01 -7.95 -13.83
C TRP A 45 -12.74 -7.36 -14.45
N ILE A 46 -11.61 -7.35 -13.73
CA ILE A 46 -10.34 -6.87 -14.26
C ILE A 46 -9.93 -7.67 -15.50
N ARG A 47 -10.01 -9.01 -15.48
CA ARG A 47 -9.77 -9.86 -16.67
C ARG A 47 -10.63 -9.48 -17.87
N SER A 48 -11.88 -9.06 -17.65
CA SER A 48 -12.77 -8.67 -18.76
C SER A 48 -12.40 -7.35 -19.44
N THR A 49 -11.44 -6.61 -18.88
CA THR A 49 -10.93 -5.33 -19.41
C THR A 49 -9.52 -5.44 -19.99
N GLU A 50 -8.95 -6.66 -20.02
CA GLU A 50 -7.59 -6.89 -20.48
C GLU A 50 -7.39 -6.51 -21.95
N ILE A 51 -6.20 -6.01 -22.24
CA ILE A 51 -5.70 -5.77 -23.58
C ILE A 51 -4.53 -6.72 -23.81
N ARG A 52 -4.69 -7.62 -24.76
CA ARG A 52 -3.66 -8.59 -25.13
C ARG A 52 -2.76 -8.02 -26.23
N SER A 53 -1.47 -8.09 -26.01
CA SER A 53 -0.44 -7.74 -27.00
C SER A 53 0.51 -8.92 -27.23
N ARG A 54 1.46 -8.77 -28.16
CA ARG A 54 2.52 -9.77 -28.35
C ARG A 54 3.45 -9.92 -27.13
N TYR A 55 3.42 -8.98 -26.20
CA TYR A 55 4.25 -8.99 -25.00
C TYR A 55 3.52 -9.51 -23.75
N GLY A 56 2.21 -9.69 -23.80
CA GLY A 56 1.39 -10.13 -22.68
C GLY A 56 0.16 -9.25 -22.47
N LEU A 57 -0.27 -9.11 -21.22
CA LEU A 57 -1.50 -8.42 -20.80
C LEU A 57 -1.22 -7.03 -20.24
N SER A 58 -2.10 -6.10 -20.50
CA SER A 58 -2.21 -4.81 -19.82
C SER A 58 -3.67 -4.48 -19.53
N TRP A 59 -3.90 -3.56 -18.61
CA TRP A 59 -5.24 -3.14 -18.21
C TRP A 59 -5.34 -1.62 -18.26
N PRO A 60 -6.33 -1.06 -18.98
CA PRO A 60 -6.57 0.38 -18.95
C PRO A 60 -7.05 0.77 -17.55
N ALA A 61 -6.59 1.90 -17.03
CA ALA A 61 -7.04 2.42 -15.75
C ALA A 61 -8.57 2.65 -15.75
N VAL A 62 -9.09 3.18 -16.86
CA VAL A 62 -10.52 3.31 -17.14
C VAL A 62 -10.88 2.41 -18.32
N PRO A 63 -11.64 1.32 -18.14
CA PRO A 63 -11.84 0.28 -19.16
C PRO A 63 -12.39 0.77 -20.50
N LYS A 64 -13.16 1.86 -20.52
CA LYS A 64 -13.71 2.45 -21.75
C LYS A 64 -12.74 3.38 -22.49
N ASP A 65 -11.60 3.70 -21.85
CA ASP A 65 -10.57 4.55 -22.41
C ASP A 65 -9.27 3.76 -22.57
N LEU A 66 -9.03 3.24 -23.75
CA LEU A 66 -7.81 2.47 -24.07
C LEU A 66 -6.53 3.30 -23.98
N ALA A 67 -6.61 4.63 -24.05
CA ALA A 67 -5.47 5.52 -23.86
C ALA A 67 -5.07 5.61 -22.37
N SER A 68 -5.94 5.16 -21.44
CA SER A 68 -5.65 5.14 -20.00
C SER A 68 -4.77 3.96 -19.57
N VAL A 69 -4.22 3.15 -20.49
CA VAL A 69 -3.22 2.13 -20.13
C VAL A 69 -1.98 2.82 -19.56
N ALA A 70 -1.76 2.62 -18.26
CA ALA A 70 -0.65 3.18 -17.52
C ALA A 70 0.34 2.09 -17.07
N LEU A 71 1.62 2.46 -17.01
CA LEU A 71 2.70 1.59 -16.54
C LEU A 71 3.22 2.07 -15.18
N ASN A 72 2.32 2.55 -14.34
CA ASN A 72 2.62 3.00 -12.99
C ASN A 72 1.88 2.18 -11.94
N LEU A 73 2.38 2.20 -10.71
CA LEU A 73 1.82 1.43 -9.60
C LEU A 73 0.46 1.98 -9.14
N TYR A 74 0.24 3.28 -9.29
CA TYR A 74 -0.95 3.98 -8.79
C TYR A 74 -2.24 3.50 -9.48
N SER A 75 -2.27 3.55 -10.81
CA SER A 75 -3.47 3.27 -11.61
C SER A 75 -3.30 2.17 -12.66
N GLY A 76 -2.08 1.72 -12.91
CA GLY A 76 -1.72 0.93 -14.08
C GLY A 76 -1.42 -0.54 -13.84
N THR A 77 -0.86 -1.15 -14.88
CA THR A 77 -0.53 -2.58 -14.95
C THR A 77 0.29 -3.10 -13.76
N PRO A 78 1.33 -2.39 -13.22
CA PRO A 78 2.07 -2.89 -12.06
C PRO A 78 1.19 -3.19 -10.85
N GLY A 79 0.23 -2.32 -10.58
CA GLY A 79 -0.70 -2.52 -9.46
C GLY A 79 -1.65 -3.70 -9.65
N VAL A 80 -2.09 -3.93 -10.87
CA VAL A 80 -2.93 -5.11 -11.23
C VAL A 80 -2.12 -6.40 -11.11
N VAL A 81 -0.85 -6.41 -11.54
CA VAL A 81 0.08 -7.54 -11.36
C VAL A 81 0.19 -7.91 -9.88
N LEU A 82 0.41 -6.94 -8.99
CA LEU A 82 0.50 -7.20 -7.55
C LEU A 82 -0.81 -7.74 -6.96
N PHE A 83 -1.95 -7.29 -7.42
CA PHE A 83 -3.24 -7.86 -7.03
C PHE A 83 -3.37 -9.34 -7.44
N PHE A 84 -2.98 -9.70 -8.65
CA PHE A 84 -3.03 -11.10 -9.09
C PHE A 84 -2.03 -11.97 -8.33
N ILE A 85 -0.85 -11.47 -7.98
CA ILE A 85 0.08 -12.16 -7.07
C ILE A 85 -0.58 -12.38 -5.70
N GLN A 86 -1.25 -11.37 -5.15
CA GLN A 86 -1.95 -11.48 -3.87
C GLN A 86 -3.10 -12.49 -3.94
N ALA A 87 -3.84 -12.53 -5.04
CA ALA A 87 -4.90 -13.52 -5.28
C ALA A 87 -4.33 -14.95 -5.39
N TYR A 88 -3.19 -15.12 -6.04
CA TYR A 88 -2.48 -16.39 -6.05
C TYR A 88 -2.08 -16.85 -4.64
N TYR A 89 -1.49 -15.97 -3.83
CA TYR A 89 -1.12 -16.30 -2.45
C TYR A 89 -2.33 -16.66 -1.57
N ALA A 90 -3.48 -16.05 -1.82
CA ALA A 90 -4.70 -16.28 -1.06
C ALA A 90 -5.44 -17.57 -1.45
N THR A 91 -5.30 -18.02 -2.70
CA THR A 91 -6.11 -19.11 -3.27
C THR A 91 -5.31 -20.33 -3.72
N GLY A 92 -4.01 -20.16 -4.05
CA GLY A 92 -3.18 -21.19 -4.69
C GLY A 92 -3.56 -21.46 -6.17
N GLN A 93 -4.41 -20.65 -6.79
CA GLN A 93 -4.84 -20.86 -8.18
C GLN A 93 -3.80 -20.31 -9.18
N ASP A 94 -3.14 -21.18 -9.94
CA ASP A 94 -2.11 -20.81 -10.93
C ASP A 94 -2.61 -19.86 -12.03
N THR A 95 -3.92 -19.79 -12.26
CA THR A 95 -4.51 -18.84 -13.22
C THR A 95 -4.20 -17.39 -12.84
N TYR A 96 -4.20 -17.05 -11.55
CA TYR A 96 -3.83 -15.70 -11.09
C TYR A 96 -2.34 -15.42 -11.27
N LEU A 97 -1.50 -16.43 -11.01
CA LEU A 97 -0.06 -16.28 -11.24
C LEU A 97 0.25 -16.08 -12.72
N ARG A 98 -0.50 -16.74 -13.63
CA ARG A 98 -0.37 -16.55 -15.07
C ARG A 98 -0.73 -15.12 -15.49
N ASP A 99 -1.85 -14.57 -14.99
CA ASP A 99 -2.23 -13.18 -15.28
C ASP A 99 -1.14 -12.20 -14.81
N ALA A 100 -0.57 -12.45 -13.63
CA ALA A 100 0.55 -11.65 -13.12
C ALA A 100 1.78 -11.73 -14.03
N TRP A 101 2.16 -12.92 -14.51
CA TRP A 101 3.30 -13.09 -15.43
C TRP A 101 3.08 -12.36 -16.74
N GLU A 102 1.91 -12.54 -17.38
CA GLU A 102 1.61 -11.88 -18.65
C GLU A 102 1.63 -10.35 -18.50
N GLY A 103 1.19 -9.83 -17.35
CA GLY A 103 1.31 -8.41 -17.02
C GLY A 103 2.76 -7.97 -16.82
N ALA A 104 3.54 -8.75 -16.07
CA ALA A 104 4.95 -8.47 -15.80
C ALA A 104 5.80 -8.53 -17.09
N ASP A 105 5.47 -9.38 -18.05
CA ASP A 105 6.13 -9.45 -19.36
C ASP A 105 5.93 -8.15 -20.17
N VAL A 106 4.76 -7.53 -20.08
CA VAL A 106 4.55 -6.18 -20.65
C VAL A 106 5.43 -5.16 -19.93
N LEU A 107 5.55 -5.22 -18.59
CA LEU A 107 6.43 -4.31 -17.84
C LEU A 107 7.88 -4.45 -18.30
N LEU A 108 8.40 -5.68 -18.44
CA LEU A 108 9.75 -5.92 -18.98
C LEU A 108 9.94 -5.30 -20.35
N SER A 109 8.96 -5.44 -21.24
CA SER A 109 9.09 -4.93 -22.61
C SER A 109 9.01 -3.42 -22.71
N LYS A 110 8.32 -2.76 -21.78
CA LYS A 110 8.03 -1.31 -21.83
C LYS A 110 8.89 -0.46 -20.90
N MET A 111 9.45 -1.04 -19.83
CA MET A 111 10.27 -0.30 -18.88
C MET A 111 11.40 0.52 -19.49
N PRO A 112 12.05 0.13 -20.64
CA PRO A 112 13.12 0.94 -21.23
C PRO A 112 12.66 2.36 -21.64
N GLY A 113 11.38 2.56 -21.94
CA GLY A 113 10.81 3.85 -22.31
C GLY A 113 10.29 4.70 -21.15
N ILE A 114 10.41 4.24 -19.89
CA ILE A 114 9.91 4.99 -18.73
C ILE A 114 11.00 5.93 -18.22
N GLU A 115 10.72 7.21 -18.10
CA GLU A 115 11.66 8.23 -17.63
C GLU A 115 11.53 8.51 -16.12
N GLY A 116 10.30 8.56 -15.59
CA GLY A 116 10.06 8.81 -14.16
C GLY A 116 10.57 7.70 -13.25
N VAL A 117 11.05 8.04 -12.06
CA VAL A 117 11.63 7.08 -11.09
C VAL A 117 10.76 6.84 -9.86
N GLY A 118 9.75 7.69 -9.61
CA GLY A 118 8.90 7.65 -8.42
C GLY A 118 8.31 6.27 -8.10
N PHE A 119 7.93 6.07 -6.83
CA PHE A 119 7.44 4.77 -6.38
C PHE A 119 6.05 4.45 -6.95
N TYR A 120 5.12 5.38 -6.85
CA TYR A 120 3.78 5.14 -7.39
C TYR A 120 3.64 5.45 -8.88
N GLU A 121 4.47 6.34 -9.45
CA GLU A 121 4.33 6.81 -10.83
C GLU A 121 5.56 6.60 -11.72
N GLY A 122 6.48 5.70 -11.34
CA GLY A 122 7.71 5.52 -12.12
C GLY A 122 8.34 4.14 -12.00
N LEU A 123 9.64 4.09 -12.34
CA LEU A 123 10.45 2.87 -12.41
C LEU A 123 10.51 2.11 -11.08
N SER A 124 10.47 2.80 -9.94
CA SER A 124 10.49 2.12 -8.63
C SER A 124 9.28 1.23 -8.42
N GLY A 125 8.08 1.65 -8.85
CA GLY A 125 6.88 0.83 -8.78
C GLY A 125 6.88 -0.34 -9.75
N ILE A 126 7.41 -0.14 -10.96
CA ILE A 126 7.61 -1.23 -11.94
C ILE A 126 8.59 -2.27 -11.36
N ALA A 127 9.72 -1.80 -10.84
CA ALA A 127 10.73 -2.67 -10.24
C ALA A 127 10.16 -3.47 -9.06
N PHE A 128 9.36 -2.83 -8.20
CA PHE A 128 8.68 -3.51 -7.10
C PHE A 128 7.75 -4.63 -7.61
N ALA A 129 6.94 -4.37 -8.64
CA ALA A 129 6.08 -5.38 -9.24
C ALA A 129 6.86 -6.54 -9.86
N LEU A 130 7.99 -6.27 -10.54
CA LEU A 130 8.86 -7.29 -11.12
C LEU A 130 9.51 -8.15 -10.04
N GLU A 131 9.99 -7.56 -8.94
CA GLU A 131 10.58 -8.33 -7.83
C GLU A 131 9.55 -9.21 -7.13
N GLU A 132 8.34 -8.70 -6.87
CA GLU A 132 7.27 -9.51 -6.29
C GLU A 132 6.82 -10.63 -7.25
N THR A 133 6.88 -10.39 -8.58
CA THR A 133 6.63 -11.44 -9.58
C THR A 133 7.71 -12.52 -9.55
N TYR A 134 9.00 -12.14 -9.46
CA TYR A 134 10.10 -13.08 -9.24
C TYR A 134 9.88 -13.90 -7.98
N ARG A 135 9.56 -13.27 -6.86
CA ARG A 135 9.31 -13.94 -5.58
C ARG A 135 8.14 -14.94 -5.64
N ALA A 136 7.15 -14.66 -6.48
CA ALA A 136 6.00 -15.54 -6.66
C ALA A 136 6.27 -16.70 -7.61
N SER A 137 7.08 -16.48 -8.66
CA SER A 137 7.28 -17.42 -9.77
C SER A 137 8.59 -18.19 -9.72
N GLY A 138 9.64 -17.55 -9.19
CA GLY A 138 11.03 -18.03 -9.31
C GLY A 138 11.66 -17.80 -10.69
N ASP A 139 10.99 -17.09 -11.62
CA ASP A 139 11.53 -16.85 -12.96
C ASP A 139 12.51 -15.69 -12.95
N GLU A 140 13.79 -15.99 -13.18
CA GLU A 140 14.92 -15.07 -13.14
C GLU A 140 14.79 -13.86 -14.08
N LYS A 141 14.01 -13.95 -15.16
CA LYS A 141 13.81 -12.80 -16.06
C LYS A 141 13.24 -11.57 -15.34
N TYR A 142 12.35 -11.78 -14.34
CA TYR A 142 11.78 -10.68 -13.56
C TYR A 142 12.79 -10.08 -12.58
N ARG A 143 13.64 -10.93 -12.00
CA ARG A 143 14.78 -10.47 -11.18
C ARG A 143 15.75 -9.63 -12.00
N GLN A 144 16.07 -10.04 -13.23
CA GLN A 144 16.91 -9.26 -14.12
C GLN A 144 16.26 -7.92 -14.49
N GLY A 145 14.94 -7.92 -14.74
CA GLY A 145 14.18 -6.68 -14.96
C GLY A 145 14.22 -5.72 -13.77
N PHE A 146 14.03 -6.24 -12.55
CA PHE A 146 14.18 -5.48 -11.31
C PHE A 146 15.58 -4.84 -11.20
N LEU A 147 16.64 -5.62 -11.40
CA LEU A 147 18.02 -5.12 -11.35
C LEU A 147 18.29 -4.07 -12.44
N ALA A 148 17.74 -4.24 -13.64
CA ALA A 148 17.86 -3.25 -14.71
C ALA A 148 17.17 -1.92 -14.33
N CYS A 149 15.98 -1.96 -13.71
CA CYS A 149 15.33 -0.76 -13.17
C CYS A 149 16.20 -0.08 -12.11
N LEU A 150 16.79 -0.82 -11.19
CA LEU A 150 17.70 -0.28 -10.17
C LEU A 150 18.91 0.42 -10.80
N GLY A 151 19.52 -0.19 -11.83
CA GLY A 151 20.61 0.43 -12.57
C GLY A 151 20.21 1.77 -13.19
N ARG A 152 19.03 1.86 -13.79
CA ARG A 152 18.48 3.10 -14.36
C ARG A 152 18.15 4.15 -13.29
N ILE A 153 17.53 3.76 -12.18
CA ILE A 153 17.27 4.68 -11.06
C ILE A 153 18.58 5.28 -10.55
N LYS A 154 19.61 4.44 -10.39
CA LYS A 154 20.94 4.92 -9.97
C LYS A 154 21.55 5.87 -11.00
N ALA A 155 21.46 5.57 -12.30
CA ALA A 155 22.01 6.40 -13.36
C ALA A 155 21.29 7.75 -13.52
N ALA A 156 20.00 7.81 -13.18
CA ALA A 156 19.19 9.02 -13.22
C ALA A 156 19.35 9.92 -12.00
N ALA A 157 20.06 9.47 -10.95
CA ALA A 157 20.29 10.27 -9.75
C ALA A 157 21.21 11.45 -10.03
N VAL A 158 20.78 12.65 -9.68
CA VAL A 158 21.53 13.90 -9.84
C VAL A 158 22.07 14.33 -8.48
N GLU A 159 23.36 14.68 -8.44
CA GLU A 159 24.03 15.24 -7.26
C GLU A 159 23.56 16.68 -7.03
N VAL A 160 22.92 16.95 -5.89
CA VAL A 160 22.44 18.29 -5.51
C VAL A 160 22.63 18.52 -4.02
N GLY A 161 23.26 19.62 -3.64
CA GLY A 161 23.49 19.97 -2.25
C GLY A 161 24.16 18.84 -1.46
N ALA A 162 23.59 18.46 -0.33
CA ALA A 162 24.12 17.41 0.54
C ALA A 162 23.82 15.98 0.06
N GLY A 163 23.08 15.78 -1.04
CA GLY A 163 22.60 14.47 -1.42
C GLY A 163 22.39 14.23 -2.90
N VAL A 164 21.30 13.53 -3.22
CA VAL A 164 20.85 13.25 -4.59
C VAL A 164 19.34 13.47 -4.69
N GLU A 165 18.89 13.78 -5.92
CA GLU A 165 17.47 13.85 -6.26
C GLU A 165 17.22 13.32 -7.68
N TRP A 166 15.95 13.03 -8.00
CA TRP A 166 15.48 12.60 -9.33
C TRP A 166 14.47 13.59 -9.90
N GLY A 167 14.70 14.88 -9.69
CA GLY A 167 13.79 15.98 -9.96
C GLY A 167 13.41 16.69 -8.68
N SER A 168 12.63 17.77 -8.80
CA SER A 168 12.27 18.65 -7.68
C SER A 168 11.25 18.06 -6.71
N THR A 169 10.50 17.02 -7.11
CA THR A 169 9.45 16.43 -6.29
C THR A 169 10.03 15.65 -5.10
N THR A 170 9.50 15.94 -3.90
CA THR A 170 10.03 15.41 -2.63
C THR A 170 9.27 14.22 -2.09
N ASP A 171 8.05 13.99 -2.54
CA ASP A 171 6.96 13.23 -1.93
C ASP A 171 7.08 11.69 -2.01
N ILE A 172 6.03 11.00 -1.54
CA ILE A 172 5.92 9.53 -1.59
C ILE A 172 5.48 9.04 -2.99
N ILE A 173 4.72 9.83 -3.74
CA ILE A 173 4.11 9.39 -5.01
C ILE A 173 5.14 9.33 -6.12
N SER A 174 5.69 10.47 -6.48
CA SER A 174 6.60 10.64 -7.63
C SER A 174 8.01 11.02 -7.21
N GLY A 175 8.20 11.39 -5.94
CA GLY A 175 9.37 12.10 -5.46
C GLY A 175 10.43 11.25 -4.77
N ASN A 176 11.37 11.99 -4.16
CA ASN A 176 12.56 11.43 -3.53
C ASN A 176 12.24 10.53 -2.33
N ALA A 177 11.20 10.83 -1.56
CA ALA A 177 10.82 10.02 -0.39
C ALA A 177 10.33 8.62 -0.82
N GLY A 178 9.44 8.54 -1.81
CA GLY A 178 8.94 7.26 -2.32
C GLY A 178 10.03 6.42 -2.99
N THR A 179 10.86 7.05 -3.83
CA THR A 179 12.04 6.41 -4.44
C THR A 179 13.00 5.90 -3.37
N GLY A 180 13.26 6.69 -2.32
CA GLY A 180 14.10 6.30 -1.20
C GLY A 180 13.57 5.11 -0.40
N LEU A 181 12.26 5.04 -0.15
CA LEU A 181 11.60 3.89 0.48
C LEU A 181 11.77 2.61 -0.36
N PHE A 182 11.58 2.72 -1.68
CA PHE A 182 11.83 1.61 -2.59
C PHE A 182 13.31 1.16 -2.55
N LEU A 183 14.26 2.08 -2.48
CA LEU A 183 15.69 1.74 -2.40
C LEU A 183 16.05 1.04 -1.08
N ILE A 184 15.38 1.37 0.04
CA ILE A 184 15.49 0.61 1.29
C ILE A 184 15.01 -0.84 1.07
N TYR A 185 13.83 -1.02 0.45
CA TYR A 185 13.31 -2.34 0.07
C TYR A 185 14.31 -3.08 -0.82
N ALA A 186 14.81 -2.45 -1.88
CA ALA A 186 15.77 -3.05 -2.81
C ALA A 186 17.07 -3.50 -2.10
N SER A 187 17.57 -2.72 -1.14
CA SER A 187 18.74 -3.10 -0.35
C SER A 187 18.52 -4.38 0.47
N ARG A 188 17.33 -4.56 1.01
CA ARG A 188 16.95 -5.77 1.77
C ARG A 188 16.84 -7.00 0.87
N GLU A 189 16.17 -6.84 -0.29
CA GLU A 189 15.93 -7.94 -1.25
C GLU A 189 17.21 -8.38 -1.97
N THR A 190 18.09 -7.44 -2.32
CA THR A 190 19.37 -7.75 -2.98
C THR A 190 20.50 -8.08 -2.02
N LYS A 191 20.37 -7.71 -0.73
CA LYS A 191 21.45 -7.69 0.27
C LYS A 191 22.63 -6.79 -0.13
N ASP A 192 22.41 -5.89 -1.10
CA ASP A 192 23.40 -4.91 -1.57
C ASP A 192 23.14 -3.55 -0.92
N ARG A 193 24.06 -3.12 -0.08
CA ARG A 193 24.00 -1.84 0.63
C ARG A 193 24.19 -0.61 -0.27
N THR A 194 24.54 -0.79 -1.55
CA THR A 194 24.62 0.32 -2.52
C THR A 194 23.29 1.08 -2.58
N TRP A 195 22.18 0.35 -2.55
CA TRP A 195 20.83 0.93 -2.61
C TRP A 195 20.48 1.70 -1.35
N LEU A 196 20.85 1.17 -0.18
CA LEU A 196 20.68 1.91 1.07
C LEU A 196 21.54 3.19 1.11
N LYS A 197 22.79 3.15 0.59
CA LYS A 197 23.64 4.34 0.50
C LYS A 197 22.99 5.41 -0.39
N LEU A 198 22.37 5.01 -1.51
CA LEU A 198 21.65 5.93 -2.38
C LEU A 198 20.41 6.52 -1.70
N ALA A 199 19.62 5.70 -0.96
CA ALA A 199 18.50 6.16 -0.16
C ALA A 199 18.94 7.16 0.94
N VAL A 200 20.08 6.91 1.61
CA VAL A 200 20.67 7.82 2.60
C VAL A 200 20.99 9.19 1.97
N ARG A 201 21.49 9.22 0.75
CA ARG A 201 21.77 10.46 0.04
C ARG A 201 20.50 11.20 -0.37
N ALA A 202 19.45 10.50 -0.80
CA ALA A 202 18.14 11.09 -1.02
C ALA A 202 17.56 11.69 0.28
N GLY A 203 17.70 10.97 1.41
CA GLY A 203 17.30 11.47 2.72
C GLY A 203 18.09 12.69 3.18
N ALA A 204 19.41 12.76 2.91
CA ALA A 204 20.23 13.93 3.22
C ALA A 204 19.73 15.18 2.46
N ARG A 205 19.37 15.01 1.19
CA ARG A 205 18.77 16.11 0.39
C ARG A 205 17.42 16.56 0.97
N LEU A 206 16.58 15.64 1.40
CA LEU A 206 15.30 16.00 2.02
C LEU A 206 15.48 16.71 3.38
N VAL A 207 16.47 16.33 4.19
CA VAL A 207 16.79 17.06 5.42
C VAL A 207 17.18 18.52 5.11
N GLU A 208 17.98 18.73 4.05
CA GLU A 208 18.38 20.07 3.59
C GLU A 208 17.18 20.92 3.12
N LEU A 209 16.19 20.30 2.48
CA LEU A 209 14.99 20.97 1.98
C LEU A 209 13.94 21.28 3.07
N GLY A 210 14.13 20.78 4.29
CA GLY A 210 13.22 21.02 5.41
C GLY A 210 13.16 22.49 5.79
N ARG A 211 11.95 23.04 5.92
CA ARG A 211 11.71 24.43 6.33
C ARG A 211 11.23 24.48 7.77
N SER A 212 11.89 25.30 8.61
CA SER A 212 11.50 25.45 10.00
C SER A 212 10.20 26.24 10.16
N GLU A 213 9.23 25.68 10.89
CA GLU A 213 8.00 26.34 11.28
C GLU A 213 7.47 25.76 12.59
N ASN A 214 6.94 26.62 13.48
CA ASN A 214 6.39 26.23 14.79
C ASN A 214 7.33 25.34 15.63
N GLY A 215 8.63 25.51 15.46
CA GLY A 215 9.66 24.72 16.13
C GLY A 215 9.77 23.26 15.63
N GLY A 216 9.15 22.96 14.47
CA GLY A 216 9.27 21.72 13.71
C GLY A 216 9.84 21.96 12.33
N LEU A 217 9.78 20.93 11.47
CA LEU A 217 10.13 20.98 10.06
C LEU A 217 8.92 20.64 9.18
N LYS A 218 8.76 21.36 8.09
CA LYS A 218 7.78 21.05 7.04
C LYS A 218 8.44 20.97 5.68
N TRP A 219 7.80 20.25 4.75
CA TRP A 219 8.25 20.11 3.37
C TRP A 219 7.12 20.41 2.41
N ALA A 220 7.44 21.14 1.35
CA ALA A 220 6.59 21.30 0.17
C ALA A 220 6.76 20.06 -0.73
N MET A 221 5.75 19.74 -1.55
CA MET A 221 5.84 18.72 -2.60
C MET A 221 6.98 19.02 -3.58
N GLU A 222 7.13 20.28 -3.93
CA GLU A 222 8.28 20.84 -4.66
C GLU A 222 8.74 22.12 -3.94
N PRO A 223 10.05 22.47 -3.99
CA PRO A 223 10.59 23.63 -3.27
C PRO A 223 9.85 24.94 -3.53
N ASP A 224 9.41 25.16 -4.78
CA ASP A 224 8.73 26.38 -5.20
C ASP A 224 7.21 26.24 -5.32
N PHE A 225 6.65 25.10 -4.90
CA PHE A 225 5.22 24.86 -4.93
C PHE A 225 4.51 25.73 -3.89
N PRO A 226 3.52 26.55 -4.31
CA PRO A 226 2.91 27.53 -3.41
C PRO A 226 1.99 26.90 -2.37
N ARG A 227 1.49 25.69 -2.62
CA ARG A 227 0.59 24.95 -1.75
C ARG A 227 1.37 23.94 -0.93
N LEU A 228 1.14 23.93 0.37
CA LEU A 228 1.76 22.97 1.29
C LEU A 228 0.72 21.95 1.77
N MET A 229 1.01 20.67 1.55
CA MET A 229 0.17 19.56 1.95
C MET A 229 0.86 18.82 3.11
N PRO A 230 0.33 18.88 4.35
CA PRO A 230 1.04 18.32 5.51
C PRO A 230 1.00 16.79 5.57
N ASN A 231 -0.01 16.17 4.96
CA ASN A 231 -0.29 14.75 5.12
C ASN A 231 0.65 13.83 4.31
N PHE A 232 0.25 12.57 4.08
CA PHE A 232 1.19 11.48 3.75
C PHE A 232 1.68 11.49 2.29
N SER A 233 0.77 11.61 1.32
CA SER A 233 1.13 11.39 -0.09
C SER A 233 2.11 12.43 -0.63
N HIS A 234 1.88 13.71 -0.35
CA HIS A 234 2.58 14.83 -0.98
C HIS A 234 3.28 15.77 0.01
N GLY A 235 3.43 15.39 1.27
CA GLY A 235 3.92 16.34 2.25
C GLY A 235 4.70 15.79 3.40
N THR A 236 4.68 16.58 4.47
CA THR A 236 5.53 16.40 5.66
C THR A 236 5.43 15.01 6.27
N ALA A 237 4.23 14.44 6.40
CA ALA A 237 4.07 13.14 7.04
C ALA A 237 4.77 12.02 6.28
N GLY A 238 4.68 12.00 4.94
CA GLY A 238 5.34 10.98 4.12
C GLY A 238 6.86 11.13 4.11
N ILE A 239 7.36 12.37 4.02
CA ILE A 239 8.79 12.64 4.04
C ILE A 239 9.38 12.28 5.42
N ALA A 240 8.74 12.69 6.51
CA ALA A 240 9.16 12.33 7.86
C ALA A 240 9.11 10.81 8.08
N TYR A 241 8.12 10.11 7.50
CA TYR A 241 8.05 8.64 7.51
C TYR A 241 9.28 8.01 6.83
N PHE A 242 9.65 8.47 5.64
CA PHE A 242 10.85 8.00 4.97
C PHE A 242 12.12 8.22 5.80
N LEU A 243 12.26 9.40 6.43
CA LEU A 243 13.40 9.71 7.31
C LEU A 243 13.43 8.79 8.54
N ALA A 244 12.28 8.49 9.16
CA ALA A 244 12.19 7.49 10.22
C ALA A 244 12.60 6.08 9.75
N ALA A 245 12.20 5.69 8.52
CA ALA A 245 12.61 4.43 7.90
C ALA A 245 14.12 4.37 7.66
N LEU A 246 14.74 5.46 7.22
CA LEU A 246 16.21 5.56 7.12
C LEU A 246 16.89 5.41 8.47
N TYR A 247 16.36 6.06 9.52
CA TYR A 247 16.89 5.86 10.87
C TYR A 247 16.76 4.40 11.32
N LYS A 248 15.65 3.74 11.03
CA LYS A 248 15.46 2.31 11.34
C LYS A 248 16.60 1.45 10.78
N GLU A 249 17.05 1.73 9.55
CA GLU A 249 18.09 0.99 8.85
C GLU A 249 19.53 1.40 9.20
N THR A 250 19.75 2.68 9.48
CA THR A 250 21.11 3.24 9.58
C THR A 250 21.53 3.57 11.01
N LYS A 251 20.56 3.84 11.89
CA LYS A 251 20.74 4.42 13.23
C LYS A 251 21.39 5.82 13.21
N ASP A 252 21.42 6.49 12.05
CA ASP A 252 21.90 7.86 11.94
C ASP A 252 20.87 8.83 12.51
N LYS A 253 21.20 9.44 13.65
CA LYS A 253 20.29 10.29 14.43
C LYS A 253 19.76 11.50 13.66
N LYS A 254 20.50 12.02 12.66
CA LYS A 254 20.02 13.15 11.86
C LYS A 254 18.69 12.89 11.21
N PHE A 255 18.41 11.63 10.77
CA PHE A 255 17.15 11.26 10.17
C PHE A 255 16.03 11.15 11.20
N LEU A 256 16.34 10.63 12.39
CA LEU A 256 15.37 10.61 13.49
C LEU A 256 14.99 12.03 13.91
N ASP A 257 16.00 12.90 14.12
CA ASP A 257 15.80 14.26 14.58
C ASP A 257 14.94 15.06 13.59
N ALA A 258 15.19 14.92 12.27
CA ALA A 258 14.38 15.54 11.23
C ALA A 258 12.96 14.95 11.16
N SER A 259 12.80 13.63 11.32
CA SER A 259 11.48 12.97 11.37
C SER A 259 10.65 13.44 12.57
N LEU A 260 11.26 13.52 13.76
CA LEU A 260 10.61 14.03 14.98
C LEU A 260 10.24 15.52 14.84
N ALA A 261 11.08 16.32 14.18
CA ALA A 261 10.76 17.71 13.87
C ALA A 261 9.57 17.81 12.89
N GLY A 262 9.47 16.90 11.93
CA GLY A 262 8.29 16.76 11.06
C GLY A 262 7.02 16.42 11.84
N ALA A 263 7.08 15.44 12.73
CA ALA A 263 5.97 15.10 13.62
C ALA A 263 5.55 16.27 14.52
N LYS A 264 6.53 17.02 15.05
CA LYS A 264 6.25 18.21 15.86
C LYS A 264 5.51 19.29 15.07
N TYR A 265 5.91 19.57 13.82
CA TYR A 265 5.15 20.47 12.95
C TYR A 265 3.72 19.98 12.74
N LEU A 266 3.53 18.70 12.38
CA LEU A 266 2.21 18.13 12.17
C LEU A 266 1.30 18.28 13.38
N LEU A 267 1.82 18.03 14.59
CA LEU A 267 1.06 18.21 15.84
C LEU A 267 0.76 19.67 16.15
N SER A 268 1.63 20.61 15.73
CA SER A 268 1.40 22.06 15.93
C SER A 268 0.28 22.63 15.09
N VAL A 269 -0.08 21.95 13.97
CA VAL A 269 -1.15 22.34 13.05
C VAL A 269 -2.36 21.42 13.13
N ALA A 270 -2.32 20.43 14.00
CA ALA A 270 -3.40 19.46 14.17
C ALA A 270 -4.60 20.08 14.91
N LYS A 271 -5.80 19.75 14.43
CA LYS A 271 -7.06 19.99 15.14
C LYS A 271 -7.33 18.79 16.05
N THR A 272 -7.35 19.00 17.36
CA THR A 272 -7.67 17.98 18.35
C THR A 272 -8.99 18.31 19.05
N GLU A 273 -9.89 17.34 19.10
CA GLU A 273 -11.16 17.44 19.83
C GLU A 273 -11.34 16.14 20.64
N GLY A 274 -11.39 16.27 21.97
CA GLY A 274 -11.42 15.08 22.85
C GLY A 274 -10.27 14.13 22.56
N ASP A 275 -10.60 12.90 22.17
CA ASP A 275 -9.64 11.85 21.80
C ASP A 275 -9.44 11.71 20.29
N SER A 276 -9.81 12.73 19.52
CA SER A 276 -9.68 12.77 18.07
C SER A 276 -8.61 13.74 17.60
N CYS A 277 -8.02 13.47 16.43
CA CYS A 277 -7.02 14.32 15.79
C CYS A 277 -7.17 14.29 14.27
N LEU A 278 -7.21 15.47 13.65
CA LEU A 278 -7.20 15.66 12.20
C LEU A 278 -6.17 16.70 11.80
N ILE A 279 -5.61 16.57 10.60
CA ILE A 279 -4.73 17.56 10.00
C ILE A 279 -5.35 17.99 8.68
N PHE A 280 -5.38 19.30 8.42
CA PHE A 280 -6.01 19.87 7.24
C PHE A 280 -5.40 19.35 5.93
N HIS A 281 -6.13 19.52 4.83
CA HIS A 281 -5.74 19.04 3.51
C HIS A 281 -4.52 19.77 2.96
N ASP A 282 -4.58 21.07 2.84
CA ASP A 282 -3.49 21.94 2.38
C ASP A 282 -3.63 23.38 2.86
N GLU A 283 -2.56 24.13 2.74
CA GLU A 283 -2.54 25.57 2.99
C GLU A 283 -1.97 26.33 1.77
N PRO A 284 -2.39 27.59 1.54
CA PRO A 284 -3.24 28.38 2.44
C PRO A 284 -4.75 28.12 2.31
N ASP A 285 -5.22 27.44 1.24
CA ASP A 285 -6.61 27.54 0.79
C ASP A 285 -7.60 26.58 1.47
N ASN A 286 -7.12 25.42 2.01
CA ASN A 286 -7.99 24.36 2.50
C ASN A 286 -7.66 23.92 3.94
N ARG A 287 -7.45 24.90 4.84
CA ARG A 287 -7.22 24.63 6.27
C ARG A 287 -8.46 24.12 7.02
N ASP A 288 -9.66 24.31 6.46
CA ASP A 288 -10.92 23.81 7.01
C ASP A 288 -11.39 22.51 6.34
N LEU A 289 -10.61 21.98 5.38
CA LEU A 289 -10.89 20.74 4.70
C LEU A 289 -10.05 19.60 5.30
N TYR A 290 -10.70 18.55 5.76
CA TYR A 290 -10.05 17.38 6.37
C TYR A 290 -10.40 16.12 5.58
N TYR A 291 -9.44 15.56 4.86
CA TYR A 291 -9.60 14.24 4.23
C TYR A 291 -9.44 13.13 5.28
N LEU A 292 -10.03 11.96 5.01
CA LEU A 292 -9.96 10.81 5.92
C LEU A 292 -9.14 9.65 5.34
N GLY A 293 -8.77 9.69 4.07
CA GLY A 293 -8.07 8.63 3.35
C GLY A 293 -6.56 8.61 3.55
N TRP A 294 -5.91 7.76 2.75
CA TRP A 294 -4.48 7.55 2.78
C TRP A 294 -3.67 8.77 2.31
N CYS A 295 -4.12 9.45 1.26
CA CYS A 295 -3.33 10.53 0.66
C CYS A 295 -3.16 11.74 1.59
N HIS A 296 -4.25 12.33 2.05
CA HIS A 296 -4.26 13.60 2.79
C HIS A 296 -4.98 13.51 4.14
N GLY A 297 -5.10 12.32 4.71
CA GLY A 297 -5.84 12.11 5.94
C GLY A 297 -5.15 11.22 6.96
N PRO A 298 -5.86 10.90 8.05
CA PRO A 298 -5.35 10.12 9.17
C PRO A 298 -4.85 8.74 8.78
N VAL A 299 -5.43 8.06 7.78
CA VAL A 299 -5.01 6.74 7.30
C VAL A 299 -3.54 6.72 6.87
N GLY A 300 -3.09 7.73 6.15
CA GLY A 300 -1.68 7.85 5.75
C GLY A 300 -0.82 8.41 6.87
N THR A 301 -1.27 9.51 7.47
CA THR A 301 -0.48 10.24 8.47
C THR A 301 -0.16 9.41 9.71
N ALA A 302 -1.07 8.55 10.16
CA ALA A 302 -0.84 7.63 11.28
C ALA A 302 0.34 6.67 11.06
N ARG A 303 0.73 6.37 9.81
CA ARG A 303 1.89 5.54 9.48
C ARG A 303 3.19 6.10 10.05
N LEU A 304 3.37 7.42 9.96
CA LEU A 304 4.53 8.09 10.58
C LEU A 304 4.56 7.85 12.09
N PHE A 305 3.46 8.11 12.78
CA PHE A 305 3.39 8.02 14.24
C PHE A 305 3.57 6.57 14.73
N TYR A 306 3.03 5.61 13.99
CA TYR A 306 3.26 4.19 14.29
C TYR A 306 4.75 3.84 14.14
N LEU A 307 5.40 4.24 13.04
CA LEU A 307 6.83 3.99 12.84
C LEU A 307 7.70 4.68 13.88
N LEU A 308 7.35 5.91 14.29
CA LEU A 308 8.05 6.60 15.39
C LEU A 308 7.98 5.82 16.69
N SER A 309 6.84 5.22 17.04
CA SER A 309 6.74 4.35 18.21
C SER A 309 7.72 3.16 18.13
N GLU A 310 7.82 2.53 16.96
CA GLU A 310 8.74 1.39 16.77
C GLU A 310 10.22 1.81 16.89
N VAL A 311 10.61 2.93 16.29
CA VAL A 311 12.04 3.30 16.20
C VAL A 311 12.55 4.03 17.44
N THR A 312 11.67 4.66 18.21
CA THR A 312 12.02 5.35 19.47
C THR A 312 11.76 4.51 20.71
N GLY A 313 10.87 3.52 20.63
CA GLY A 313 10.34 2.79 21.80
C GLY A 313 9.34 3.60 22.63
N ASP A 314 9.01 4.83 22.24
CA ASP A 314 8.05 5.68 22.95
C ASP A 314 6.61 5.34 22.49
N THR A 315 5.88 4.67 23.38
CA THR A 315 4.49 4.25 23.15
C THR A 315 3.50 5.41 23.13
N SER A 316 3.86 6.61 23.53
CA SER A 316 2.99 7.80 23.44
C SER A 316 2.59 8.10 21.99
N TRP A 317 3.42 7.74 21.02
CA TRP A 317 3.12 7.85 19.59
C TRP A 317 1.93 6.98 19.16
N ILE A 318 1.71 5.82 19.80
CA ILE A 318 0.51 5.00 19.58
C ILE A 318 -0.76 5.72 20.04
N GLY A 319 -0.66 6.57 21.07
CA GLY A 319 -1.76 7.45 21.47
C GLY A 319 -2.24 8.35 20.33
N TRP A 320 -1.32 8.91 19.54
CA TRP A 320 -1.67 9.70 18.35
C TRP A 320 -2.28 8.84 17.23
N VAL A 321 -1.76 7.63 17.00
CA VAL A 321 -2.38 6.69 16.04
C VAL A 321 -3.84 6.41 16.40
N ARG A 322 -4.13 6.20 17.69
CA ARG A 322 -5.51 5.99 18.19
C ARG A 322 -6.37 7.23 17.98
N ARG A 323 -5.85 8.44 18.23
CA ARG A 323 -6.57 9.69 17.98
C ARG A 323 -6.93 9.89 16.51
N PHE A 324 -6.04 9.53 15.59
CA PHE A 324 -6.32 9.51 14.15
C PHE A 324 -7.41 8.51 13.79
N ALA A 325 -7.38 7.31 14.36
CA ALA A 325 -8.43 6.32 14.16
C ALA A 325 -9.79 6.77 14.74
N ASN A 326 -9.80 7.36 15.93
CA ASN A 326 -11.01 7.90 16.56
C ASN A 326 -11.65 8.99 15.70
N ALA A 327 -10.87 9.91 15.12
CA ALA A 327 -11.40 10.95 14.24
C ALA A 327 -12.15 10.37 13.02
N ILE A 328 -11.67 9.25 12.47
CA ILE A 328 -12.35 8.53 11.40
C ILE A 328 -13.70 7.98 11.90
N VAL A 329 -13.72 7.31 13.07
CA VAL A 329 -14.94 6.73 13.64
C VAL A 329 -15.96 7.83 13.96
N GLU A 330 -15.53 8.92 14.61
CA GLU A 330 -16.39 10.03 15.03
C GLU A 330 -16.94 10.84 13.83
N SER A 331 -16.30 10.80 12.66
CA SER A 331 -16.83 11.43 11.44
C SER A 331 -18.14 10.81 10.96
N GLY A 332 -18.48 9.62 11.46
CA GLY A 332 -19.70 8.89 11.09
C GLY A 332 -19.60 8.08 9.80
N ILE A 333 -18.40 7.95 9.19
CA ILE A 333 -18.20 7.01 8.09
C ILE A 333 -18.25 5.56 8.61
N PRO A 334 -18.58 4.56 7.80
CA PRO A 334 -18.84 4.63 6.36
C PRO A 334 -20.27 5.01 5.96
N GLU A 335 -21.15 5.29 6.89
CA GLU A 335 -22.57 5.58 6.62
C GLU A 335 -22.78 7.01 6.13
N LYS A 336 -21.93 7.95 6.54
CA LYS A 336 -22.01 9.36 6.17
C LYS A 336 -20.89 9.74 5.21
N GLU A 337 -21.21 10.57 4.23
CA GLU A 337 -20.22 11.30 3.45
C GLU A 337 -19.90 12.63 4.15
N THR A 338 -18.66 13.10 3.99
CA THR A 338 -18.19 14.38 4.52
C THR A 338 -17.52 15.17 3.39
N PRO A 339 -17.24 16.47 3.54
CA PRO A 339 -16.47 17.21 2.54
C PRO A 339 -15.10 16.59 2.21
N GLY A 340 -14.50 15.85 3.14
CA GLY A 340 -13.22 15.15 2.96
C GLY A 340 -13.34 13.63 2.74
N PHE A 341 -14.55 13.10 2.63
CA PHE A 341 -14.81 11.69 2.38
C PHE A 341 -16.11 11.53 1.57
N TRP A 342 -15.96 11.48 0.27
CA TRP A 342 -17.06 11.48 -0.72
C TRP A 342 -17.29 10.06 -1.28
N ASN A 343 -18.06 9.93 -2.35
CA ASN A 343 -18.29 8.66 -3.04
C ASN A 343 -17.00 8.13 -3.71
N ASN A 344 -16.05 7.65 -2.90
CA ASN A 344 -14.82 7.00 -3.34
C ASN A 344 -14.66 5.65 -2.64
N ALA A 345 -14.41 4.59 -3.40
CA ALA A 345 -14.26 3.22 -2.90
C ALA A 345 -12.79 2.79 -2.79
N GLY A 346 -11.85 3.54 -3.38
CA GLY A 346 -10.45 3.16 -3.56
C GLY A 346 -9.61 3.17 -2.28
N ILE A 347 -8.35 2.80 -2.44
CA ILE A 347 -7.34 2.82 -1.36
C ILE A 347 -6.92 4.25 -1.03
N CYS A 348 -6.72 5.10 -2.05
CA CYS A 348 -6.15 6.44 -1.85
C CYS A 348 -7.04 7.33 -0.96
N CYS A 349 -8.31 7.48 -1.34
CA CYS A 349 -9.20 8.46 -0.71
C CYS A 349 -10.48 7.85 -0.14
N GLY A 350 -10.70 6.53 -0.30
CA GLY A 350 -12.00 5.91 -0.13
C GLY A 350 -12.08 4.81 0.93
N LEU A 351 -13.18 4.07 0.83
CA LEU A 351 -13.57 3.03 1.79
C LEU A 351 -12.51 1.93 1.94
N ALA A 352 -11.91 1.45 0.84
CA ALA A 352 -10.93 0.36 0.91
C ALA A 352 -9.69 0.77 1.71
N GLY A 353 -9.17 2.00 1.54
CA GLY A 353 -8.03 2.50 2.31
C GLY A 353 -8.33 2.63 3.80
N VAL A 354 -9.52 3.12 4.14
CA VAL A 354 -9.96 3.17 5.55
C VAL A 354 -10.10 1.77 6.12
N GLY A 355 -10.75 0.85 5.40
CA GLY A 355 -10.90 -0.54 5.86
C GLY A 355 -9.56 -1.24 6.05
N GLU A 356 -8.61 -1.02 5.14
CA GLU A 356 -7.26 -1.57 5.24
C GLU A 356 -6.50 -1.02 6.46
N PHE A 357 -6.59 0.27 6.73
CA PHE A 357 -5.98 0.88 7.91
C PHE A 357 -6.49 0.29 9.22
N PHE A 358 -7.79 0.11 9.36
CA PHE A 358 -8.37 -0.51 10.56
C PHE A 358 -7.99 -1.99 10.68
N LEU A 359 -7.86 -2.72 9.58
CA LEU A 359 -7.32 -4.07 9.57
C LEU A 359 -5.85 -4.09 10.03
N ASP A 360 -5.04 -3.15 9.56
CA ASP A 360 -3.66 -2.97 9.98
C ASP A 360 -3.55 -2.67 11.48
N LEU A 361 -4.39 -1.80 12.01
CA LEU A 361 -4.44 -1.51 13.45
C LEU A 361 -4.82 -2.75 14.27
N TYR A 362 -5.78 -3.55 13.81
CA TYR A 362 -6.11 -4.82 14.45
C TYR A 362 -4.89 -5.75 14.50
N GLN A 363 -4.21 -5.93 13.38
CA GLN A 363 -3.04 -6.81 13.29
C GLN A 363 -1.85 -6.32 14.14
N ALA A 364 -1.69 -5.01 14.25
CA ALA A 364 -0.59 -4.40 14.98
C ALA A 364 -0.84 -4.28 16.49
N LEU A 365 -2.06 -3.95 16.91
CA LEU A 365 -2.40 -3.59 18.28
C LEU A 365 -3.28 -4.64 19.00
N GLY A 366 -3.86 -5.62 18.26
CA GLY A 366 -4.65 -6.72 18.81
C GLY A 366 -6.07 -6.34 19.25
N ASP A 367 -6.51 -5.10 19.05
CA ASP A 367 -7.83 -4.64 19.45
C ASP A 367 -8.89 -5.02 18.40
N ARG A 368 -9.80 -5.92 18.78
CA ARG A 368 -10.86 -6.44 17.89
C ARG A 368 -11.85 -5.37 17.42
N SER A 369 -12.00 -4.26 18.13
CA SER A 369 -12.88 -3.17 17.69
C SER A 369 -12.46 -2.62 16.32
N TYR A 370 -11.16 -2.59 16.03
CA TYR A 370 -10.62 -2.22 14.72
C TYR A 370 -11.02 -3.22 13.62
N LEU A 371 -10.98 -4.53 13.91
CA LEU A 371 -11.43 -5.53 12.95
C LEU A 371 -12.92 -5.38 12.63
N GLU A 372 -13.75 -5.17 13.67
CA GLU A 372 -15.19 -4.99 13.47
C GLU A 372 -15.50 -3.70 12.68
N PHE A 373 -14.74 -2.62 12.89
CA PHE A 373 -14.87 -1.41 12.07
C PHE A 373 -14.44 -1.66 10.62
N SER A 374 -13.34 -2.38 10.38
CA SER A 374 -12.91 -2.79 9.03
C SER A 374 -13.98 -3.61 8.31
N LYS A 375 -14.63 -4.56 9.01
CA LYS A 375 -15.77 -5.35 8.47
C LYS A 375 -16.98 -4.48 8.16
N ARG A 376 -17.30 -3.49 9.01
CA ARG A 376 -18.38 -2.53 8.79
C ARG A 376 -18.12 -1.70 7.52
N VAL A 377 -16.89 -1.18 7.35
CA VAL A 377 -16.46 -0.49 6.14
C VAL A 377 -16.56 -1.39 4.92
N SER A 378 -16.11 -2.64 5.01
CA SER A 378 -16.19 -3.60 3.90
C SER A 378 -17.64 -3.94 3.52
N SER A 379 -18.56 -4.03 4.49
CA SER A 379 -19.99 -4.23 4.19
C SER A 379 -20.57 -3.09 3.37
N ARG A 380 -20.20 -1.83 3.72
CA ARG A 380 -20.59 -0.65 2.93
C ARG A 380 -19.98 -0.67 1.53
N LEU A 381 -18.70 -1.04 1.44
CA LEU A 381 -17.97 -1.17 0.17
C LEU A 381 -18.64 -2.21 -0.74
N LEU A 382 -18.99 -3.39 -0.22
CA LEU A 382 -19.69 -4.44 -0.97
C LEU A 382 -21.10 -3.99 -1.39
N GLY A 383 -21.80 -3.24 -0.55
CA GLY A 383 -23.12 -2.68 -0.87
C GLY A 383 -23.10 -1.62 -1.97
N LYS A 384 -21.95 -0.96 -2.22
CA LYS A 384 -21.75 0.00 -3.32
C LYS A 384 -21.27 -0.67 -4.63
N ALA A 385 -20.96 -1.96 -4.62
CA ALA A 385 -20.41 -2.65 -5.77
C ALA A 385 -21.47 -2.85 -6.86
N SER A 386 -21.09 -2.64 -8.11
CA SER A 386 -21.84 -3.06 -9.29
C SER A 386 -21.51 -4.50 -9.62
N THR A 387 -22.52 -5.38 -9.67
CA THR A 387 -22.32 -6.79 -10.02
C THR A 387 -23.05 -7.09 -11.32
N GLU A 388 -22.31 -7.55 -12.32
CA GLU A 388 -22.83 -7.92 -13.62
C GLU A 388 -22.14 -9.19 -14.13
N ASN A 389 -22.92 -10.19 -14.55
CA ASN A 389 -22.41 -11.46 -15.11
C ASN A 389 -21.33 -12.13 -14.23
N GLY A 390 -21.50 -12.11 -12.90
CA GLY A 390 -20.53 -12.69 -11.96
C GLY A 390 -19.27 -11.85 -11.74
N ARG A 391 -19.20 -10.65 -12.29
CA ARG A 391 -18.09 -9.69 -12.17
C ARG A 391 -18.47 -8.56 -11.24
N MET A 392 -17.49 -7.99 -10.52
CA MET A 392 -17.73 -6.92 -9.55
C MET A 392 -16.79 -5.75 -9.78
N SER A 393 -17.33 -4.54 -9.81
CA SER A 393 -16.61 -3.28 -9.94
C SER A 393 -17.23 -2.20 -9.06
N TRP A 394 -16.52 -1.08 -8.91
CA TRP A 394 -16.99 0.05 -8.11
C TRP A 394 -16.96 1.33 -8.94
N VAL A 395 -18.15 1.86 -9.23
CA VAL A 395 -18.33 3.15 -9.89
C VAL A 395 -18.25 4.25 -8.83
N GLN A 396 -17.34 5.19 -9.02
CA GLN A 396 -16.99 6.18 -8.03
C GLN A 396 -16.53 7.49 -8.66
N ALA A 397 -16.50 8.57 -7.88
CA ALA A 397 -15.82 9.80 -8.24
C ALA A 397 -14.37 9.77 -7.73
N GLU A 398 -13.39 9.83 -8.63
CA GLU A 398 -11.99 9.93 -8.23
C GLU A 398 -11.72 11.27 -7.52
N HIS A 399 -12.23 12.37 -8.09
CA HIS A 399 -11.98 13.70 -7.60
C HIS A 399 -13.20 14.29 -6.87
N ARG A 400 -12.98 14.74 -5.65
CA ARG A 400 -14.00 15.41 -4.83
C ARG A 400 -14.72 16.57 -5.54
N THR A 401 -13.97 17.35 -6.31
CA THR A 401 -14.48 18.54 -7.03
C THR A 401 -15.23 18.21 -8.31
N ARG A 402 -15.30 16.92 -8.69
CA ARG A 402 -16.02 16.41 -9.86
C ARG A 402 -16.89 15.21 -9.49
N PRO A 403 -17.87 15.39 -8.57
CA PRO A 403 -18.63 14.28 -7.98
C PRO A 403 -19.50 13.51 -9.00
N ASP A 404 -19.87 14.16 -10.10
CA ASP A 404 -20.69 13.59 -11.17
C ASP A 404 -19.86 12.84 -12.23
N TYR A 405 -18.53 12.96 -12.20
CA TYR A 405 -17.62 12.22 -13.09
C TYR A 405 -17.34 10.84 -12.52
N LEU A 406 -18.24 9.92 -12.85
CA LEU A 406 -18.31 8.58 -12.27
C LEU A 406 -17.81 7.52 -13.24
N PHE A 407 -16.86 6.69 -12.79
CA PHE A 407 -16.36 5.52 -13.55
C PHE A 407 -15.75 4.48 -12.61
N ALA A 408 -15.62 3.25 -13.12
CA ALA A 408 -14.89 2.19 -12.44
C ALA A 408 -13.46 2.13 -12.96
N GLN A 409 -12.50 1.87 -12.05
CA GLN A 409 -11.07 1.77 -12.37
C GLN A 409 -10.52 0.38 -12.05
N THR A 410 -9.43 -0.02 -12.73
CA THR A 410 -8.77 -1.32 -12.54
C THR A 410 -7.64 -1.27 -11.52
N GLY A 411 -6.95 -0.14 -11.39
CA GLY A 411 -5.68 0.02 -10.68
C GLY A 411 -5.72 -0.16 -9.16
N THR A 412 -4.57 0.02 -8.52
CA THR A 412 -4.40 -0.20 -7.07
C THR A 412 -5.01 0.91 -6.24
N MET A 413 -4.68 2.18 -6.52
CA MET A 413 -5.02 3.24 -5.58
C MET A 413 -6.49 3.68 -5.67
N GLN A 414 -7.09 3.58 -6.85
CA GLN A 414 -8.48 4.02 -7.08
C GLN A 414 -9.40 2.91 -7.60
N GLY A 415 -8.90 1.70 -7.82
CA GLY A 415 -9.63 0.69 -8.59
C GLY A 415 -9.81 -0.67 -7.93
N ALA A 416 -10.37 -1.57 -8.71
CA ALA A 416 -10.75 -2.92 -8.28
C ALA A 416 -9.56 -3.77 -7.80
N ALA A 417 -8.34 -3.53 -8.28
CA ALA A 417 -7.15 -4.26 -7.83
C ALA A 417 -6.82 -3.96 -6.37
N GLY A 418 -6.83 -2.68 -5.96
CA GLY A 418 -6.62 -2.31 -4.56
C GLY A 418 -7.76 -2.75 -3.66
N ILE A 419 -9.01 -2.56 -4.09
CA ILE A 419 -10.18 -3.01 -3.35
C ILE A 419 -10.15 -4.54 -3.16
N GLY A 420 -9.85 -5.30 -4.22
CA GLY A 420 -9.71 -6.75 -4.15
C GLY A 420 -8.58 -7.20 -3.21
N THR A 421 -7.44 -6.49 -3.22
CA THR A 421 -6.33 -6.75 -2.29
C THR A 421 -6.77 -6.57 -0.83
N PHE A 422 -7.47 -5.47 -0.51
CA PHE A 422 -8.03 -5.26 0.82
C PHE A 422 -8.98 -6.40 1.23
N LEU A 423 -9.89 -6.81 0.34
CA LEU A 423 -10.85 -7.89 0.63
C LEU A 423 -10.14 -9.24 0.86
N LEU A 424 -9.08 -9.58 0.09
CA LEU A 424 -8.25 -10.77 0.32
C LEU A 424 -7.55 -10.73 1.68
N ARG A 425 -7.03 -9.56 2.08
CA ARG A 425 -6.42 -9.37 3.40
C ARG A 425 -7.44 -9.52 4.53
N LEU A 426 -8.63 -8.97 4.36
CA LEU A 426 -9.70 -9.09 5.36
C LEU A 426 -10.21 -10.52 5.49
N ASP A 427 -10.31 -11.27 4.37
CA ASP A 427 -10.65 -12.69 4.40
C ASP A 427 -9.61 -13.52 5.19
N ALA A 428 -8.35 -13.10 5.16
CA ALA A 428 -7.26 -13.76 5.88
C ALA A 428 -7.03 -13.22 7.30
N ALA A 429 -7.81 -12.27 7.79
CA ALA A 429 -7.54 -11.52 9.03
C ALA A 429 -7.35 -12.41 10.28
N ASP A 430 -8.17 -13.43 10.42
CA ASP A 430 -8.16 -14.36 11.58
C ASP A 430 -7.42 -15.69 11.26
N ARG A 431 -6.66 -15.76 10.14
CA ARG A 431 -5.90 -16.96 9.74
C ARG A 431 -4.43 -16.85 10.12
N ALA A 432 -3.75 -18.00 10.14
CA ALA A 432 -2.30 -18.02 10.24
C ALA A 432 -1.68 -17.16 9.14
N LYS A 433 -0.51 -16.55 9.43
CA LYS A 433 0.18 -15.65 8.51
C LYS A 433 0.28 -16.26 7.11
N THR A 434 -0.45 -15.68 6.16
CA THR A 434 -0.35 -16.00 4.75
C THR A 434 0.70 -15.11 4.11
N ARG A 435 1.38 -15.63 3.07
CA ARG A 435 2.28 -14.82 2.24
C ARG A 435 1.49 -13.67 1.63
N ARG A 436 2.05 -12.47 1.65
CA ARG A 436 1.40 -11.27 1.11
C ARG A 436 2.41 -10.33 0.48
N VAL A 437 1.93 -9.51 -0.46
CA VAL A 437 2.66 -8.35 -0.95
C VAL A 437 2.60 -7.24 0.12
N VAL A 438 3.75 -6.69 0.48
CA VAL A 438 3.87 -5.63 1.49
C VAL A 438 4.54 -4.42 0.86
N PHE A 439 3.83 -3.32 0.77
CA PHE A 439 4.37 -2.07 0.24
C PHE A 439 5.42 -1.46 1.18
N PRO A 440 6.50 -0.85 0.65
CA PRO A 440 7.55 -0.22 1.45
C PRO A 440 7.09 0.88 2.40
N ASP A 441 5.94 1.50 2.12
CA ASP A 441 5.33 2.56 2.93
C ASP A 441 4.35 2.03 4.01
N THR A 442 4.32 0.71 4.25
CA THR A 442 3.45 0.07 5.25
C THR A 442 4.25 -0.32 6.50
N PRO A 443 4.09 0.38 7.65
CA PRO A 443 4.82 0.07 8.87
C PRO A 443 4.18 -1.06 9.68
N PHE A 444 2.90 -1.37 9.47
CA PHE A 444 2.11 -2.30 10.27
C PHE A 444 2.38 -3.79 9.97
N ALA A 445 3.12 -4.09 8.90
CA ALA A 445 3.45 -5.46 8.53
C ALA A 445 4.55 -6.03 9.44
N ARG A 446 4.24 -7.07 10.21
CA ARG A 446 5.19 -7.85 11.04
C ARG A 446 5.35 -9.26 10.50
#